data_62f7d285b7930fd90c9dd031d740661b
#
_entry.id   62f7d285b7930fd90c9dd031d740661b
#
_cell.length_a   1.000
_cell.length_b   1.000
_cell.length_c   1.000
_cell.angle_alpha   90.00
_cell.angle_beta   90.00
_cell.angle_gamma   90.00
#
_symmetry.space_group_name_H-M   'P 1'
#
loop_
_entity.id
_entity.type
_entity.pdbx_description
1 polymer ?
#
loop_
_entity_poly.entity_id
_entity_poly.type
_entity_poly.pdbx_seq_one_letter_code
_entity_poly.pdbx_strand_id
1 'polypeptide(L)'
;GYGAGVYNAAAVTSAGARAWNEPAEESDIIFLGAMWTLDNWGEDMLALRRGEKINYFETDASVVPVRASVVDTCPLGNYVLVSPNDRHTILYGSQEFGTSAGAPINPMTVRWADQNDFREWTPSAANTSGEVLLTEGSSLIGAIRSRNAINLWTDQAMYTQTFVGPPFIFNFTQVGSNCGLIGTHACVDVDGVSYWMGDNNFYMYDGRVRTMDCTVRRYLFNDFNMTQKEKVYAGINSEFKEVIWLYPMAGSDEPNGYVIYNYEENTWVYGKLFEEGIVTVFQDRNTFNNTITIGRVSATDSMYVYNNEPNGIYTGNNKNLP
;
A
#
# COMPACT_ATOMS: atom_id res chain seq x y z
N GLY A 1 4.75 18.79 8.96
CA GLY A 1 3.65 17.88 9.25
C GLY A 1 3.59 17.52 10.72
N TYR A 2 2.41 17.52 11.30
CA TYR A 2 2.22 16.99 12.64
C TYR A 2 2.51 15.49 12.62
N GLY A 3 3.39 15.01 13.52
CA GLY A 3 3.72 13.58 13.63
C GLY A 3 4.95 13.11 12.86
N ALA A 4 5.78 14.00 12.33
CA ALA A 4 7.08 13.65 11.79
C ALA A 4 8.08 13.46 12.93
N GLY A 5 7.96 12.39 13.68
CA GLY A 5 8.87 12.02 14.76
C GLY A 5 8.59 10.61 15.24
N VAL A 6 9.47 10.05 16.05
CA VAL A 6 9.27 8.71 16.61
C VAL A 6 7.99 8.70 17.44
N TYR A 7 6.99 7.99 16.97
CA TYR A 7 5.72 7.82 17.67
C TYR A 7 6.00 7.09 18.99
N ASN A 8 5.70 7.73 20.11
CA ASN A 8 5.94 7.22 21.47
C ASN A 8 7.34 7.47 22.07
N ALA A 9 8.02 8.54 21.68
CA ALA A 9 9.17 8.97 22.50
C ALA A 9 8.67 9.35 23.90
N ALA A 10 8.95 8.50 24.88
CA ALA A 10 8.77 8.84 26.29
C ALA A 10 9.67 10.03 26.61
N ALA A 11 9.08 11.07 27.21
CA ALA A 11 9.70 12.28 27.74
C ALA A 11 11.08 12.61 27.14
N VAL A 12 11.05 13.53 26.25
CA VAL A 12 12.14 14.11 25.49
C VAL A 12 13.32 14.50 26.36
N THR A 13 14.38 13.73 26.30
CA THR A 13 15.70 14.15 26.77
C THR A 13 16.79 14.04 25.70
N SER A 14 16.44 13.70 24.46
CA SER A 14 17.37 13.66 23.34
C SER A 14 17.02 14.71 22.29
N ALA A 15 18.04 15.41 21.80
CA ALA A 15 17.90 16.37 20.72
C ALA A 15 17.19 15.74 19.51
N GLY A 16 16.00 16.25 19.16
CA GLY A 16 15.21 15.80 18.01
C GLY A 16 13.81 15.27 18.30
N ALA A 17 13.41 15.03 19.55
CA ALA A 17 12.04 14.64 19.86
C ALA A 17 11.19 15.88 20.20
N ARG A 18 10.06 16.06 19.53
CA ARG A 18 9.17 17.22 19.68
C ARG A 18 7.86 16.85 20.37
N ALA A 19 7.28 17.80 21.06
CA ALA A 19 6.00 17.62 21.73
C ALA A 19 4.86 17.49 20.69
N TRP A 20 3.74 16.94 21.12
CA TRP A 20 2.57 16.63 20.26
C TRP A 20 1.98 17.84 19.52
N ASN A 21 2.22 19.05 19.98
CA ASN A 21 1.70 20.31 19.44
C ASN A 21 2.81 21.18 18.80
N GLU A 22 4.03 20.67 18.69
CA GLU A 22 5.12 21.38 18.03
C GLU A 22 5.22 20.91 16.56
N PRO A 23 5.17 21.84 15.59
CA PRO A 23 5.41 21.48 14.19
C PRO A 23 6.86 21.00 14.01
N ALA A 24 7.05 20.01 13.13
CA ALA A 24 8.37 19.57 12.72
C ALA A 24 9.12 20.71 12.02
N GLU A 25 10.44 20.81 12.23
CA GLU A 25 11.26 21.71 11.40
C GLU A 25 11.37 21.16 9.98
N GLU A 26 11.62 22.07 9.03
CA GLU A 26 11.72 21.71 7.61
C GLU A 26 12.83 20.68 7.36
N SER A 27 13.88 20.67 8.17
CA SER A 27 14.96 19.68 8.17
C SER A 27 14.54 18.28 8.67
N ASP A 28 13.45 18.19 9.45
CA ASP A 28 12.93 16.93 10.00
C ASP A 28 11.89 16.27 9.07
N ILE A 29 11.49 16.99 8.01
CA ILE A 29 10.57 16.47 7.02
C ILE A 29 11.35 15.60 6.05
N ILE A 30 11.31 14.30 6.29
CA ILE A 30 11.72 13.33 5.27
C ILE A 30 10.73 13.47 4.12
N PHE A 31 11.22 13.83 2.94
CA PHE A 31 10.40 14.04 1.72
C PHE A 31 9.59 12.82 1.27
N LEU A 32 9.94 11.64 1.75
CA LEU A 32 9.14 10.44 1.61
C LEU A 32 8.12 10.39 2.76
N GLY A 33 6.87 10.64 2.45
CA GLY A 33 5.77 10.50 3.41
C GLY A 33 5.81 9.15 4.12
N ALA A 34 5.40 9.11 5.38
CA ALA A 34 5.28 7.84 6.10
C ALA A 34 4.20 6.97 5.43
N MET A 35 4.64 6.00 4.64
CA MET A 35 3.74 5.05 3.98
C MET A 35 3.34 3.97 4.98
N TRP A 36 2.04 3.82 5.19
CA TRP A 36 1.47 2.77 6.01
C TRP A 36 0.82 1.71 5.13
N THR A 37 1.02 0.46 5.51
CA THR A 37 0.27 -0.68 4.98
C THR A 37 -0.47 -1.36 6.10
N LEU A 38 -1.72 -1.68 5.85
CA LEU A 38 -2.64 -2.26 6.82
C LEU A 38 -3.20 -3.56 6.26
N ASP A 39 -3.32 -4.56 7.12
CA ASP A 39 -3.98 -5.80 6.75
C ASP A 39 -4.66 -6.46 7.96
N ASN A 40 -5.67 -7.26 7.69
CA ASN A 40 -6.44 -7.93 8.73
C ASN A 40 -5.82 -9.27 9.12
N TRP A 41 -5.79 -9.53 10.42
CA TRP A 41 -5.47 -10.82 11.01
C TRP A 41 -6.71 -11.38 11.71
N GLY A 42 -7.64 -11.92 10.93
CA GLY A 42 -8.98 -12.22 11.43
C GLY A 42 -9.77 -10.94 11.71
N GLU A 43 -10.18 -10.74 12.96
CA GLU A 43 -10.85 -9.49 13.40
C GLU A 43 -9.85 -8.39 13.79
N ASP A 44 -8.59 -8.75 14.01
CA ASP A 44 -7.53 -7.84 14.42
C ASP A 44 -6.83 -7.22 13.22
N MET A 45 -5.98 -6.22 13.47
CA MET A 45 -5.26 -5.50 12.43
C MET A 45 -3.75 -5.55 12.64
N LEU A 46 -3.05 -5.80 11.54
CA LEU A 46 -1.61 -5.61 11.42
C LEU A 46 -1.35 -4.30 10.67
N ALA A 47 -0.54 -3.43 11.24
CA ALA A 47 -0.17 -2.15 10.66
C ALA A 47 1.35 -2.05 10.57
N LEU A 48 1.86 -1.74 9.39
CA LEU A 48 3.29 -1.56 9.15
C LEU A 48 3.55 -0.16 8.60
N ARG A 49 4.38 0.59 9.26
CA ARG A 49 5.02 1.76 8.68
C ARG A 49 6.26 1.33 7.92
N ARG A 50 6.42 1.79 6.67
CA ARG A 50 7.59 1.45 5.85
C ARG A 50 8.89 1.64 6.63
N GLY A 51 9.73 0.62 6.64
CA GLY A 51 11.02 0.62 7.33
C GLY A 51 10.96 0.25 8.82
N GLU A 52 9.80 -0.10 9.36
CA GLU A 52 9.61 -0.42 10.77
C GLU A 52 9.14 -1.86 10.98
N LYS A 53 8.85 -2.21 12.23
CA LYS A 53 8.23 -3.48 12.63
C LYS A 53 6.71 -3.37 12.53
N ILE A 54 6.05 -4.51 12.42
CA ILE A 54 4.59 -4.60 12.47
C ILE A 54 4.08 -4.14 13.84
N ASN A 55 3.01 -3.36 13.81
CA ASN A 55 2.19 -3.05 14.97
C ASN A 55 0.91 -3.90 14.91
N TYR A 56 0.57 -4.54 16.02
CA TYR A 56 -0.63 -5.35 16.18
C TYR A 56 -1.67 -4.59 16.99
N PHE A 57 -2.86 -4.50 16.46
CA PHE A 57 -4.03 -3.91 17.12
C PHE A 57 -5.10 -4.99 17.32
N GLU A 58 -5.40 -5.27 18.58
CA GLU A 58 -6.44 -6.20 19.00
C GLU A 58 -7.78 -5.45 19.10
N THR A 59 -8.81 -5.99 18.43
CA THR A 59 -10.13 -5.36 18.34
C THR A 59 -11.13 -5.87 19.36
N ASP A 60 -10.71 -6.69 20.34
CA ASP A 60 -11.62 -7.22 21.37
C ASP A 60 -12.33 -6.08 22.12
N ALA A 61 -13.66 -6.00 21.91
CA ALA A 61 -14.53 -4.99 22.49
C ALA A 61 -14.68 -5.08 24.02
N SER A 62 -14.19 -6.17 24.65
CA SER A 62 -14.22 -6.33 26.11
C SER A 62 -13.12 -5.55 26.83
N VAL A 63 -12.14 -5.08 26.08
CA VAL A 63 -10.99 -4.32 26.60
C VAL A 63 -11.15 -2.85 26.18
N VAL A 64 -10.88 -1.92 27.08
CA VAL A 64 -10.74 -0.50 26.75
C VAL A 64 -9.81 -0.37 25.55
N PRO A 65 -10.10 0.49 24.53
CA PRO A 65 -9.29 0.59 23.34
C PRO A 65 -7.81 0.69 23.69
N VAL A 66 -7.08 -0.38 23.46
CA VAL A 66 -5.65 -0.45 23.75
C VAL A 66 -4.91 0.04 22.50
N ARG A 67 -3.86 0.80 22.72
CA ARG A 67 -2.98 1.23 21.65
C ARG A 67 -2.34 0.01 20.98
N ALA A 68 -2.17 0.07 19.65
CA ALA A 68 -1.43 -0.95 18.93
C ALA A 68 -0.04 -1.18 19.54
N SER A 69 0.35 -2.43 19.66
CA SER A 69 1.64 -2.87 20.21
C SER A 69 2.59 -3.32 19.11
N VAL A 70 3.87 -3.02 19.27
CA VAL A 70 4.91 -3.49 18.35
C VAL A 70 5.10 -4.99 18.51
N VAL A 71 5.21 -5.72 17.40
CA VAL A 71 5.58 -7.13 17.37
C VAL A 71 7.11 -7.22 17.41
N ASP A 72 7.69 -7.40 18.60
CA ASP A 72 9.14 -7.33 18.81
C ASP A 72 9.95 -8.37 18.05
N THR A 73 9.37 -9.54 17.78
CA THR A 73 10.00 -10.64 17.03
C THR A 73 10.00 -10.41 15.51
N CYS A 74 9.16 -9.48 15.03
CA CYS A 74 9.07 -9.16 13.61
C CYS A 74 10.34 -8.45 13.12
N PRO A 75 10.88 -8.82 11.95
CA PRO A 75 11.93 -8.05 11.29
C PRO A 75 11.40 -6.70 10.79
N LEU A 76 12.30 -5.78 10.45
CA LEU A 76 11.91 -4.55 9.75
C LEU A 76 11.43 -4.90 8.34
N GLY A 77 10.40 -4.17 7.85
CA GLY A 77 9.84 -4.40 6.52
C GLY A 77 9.29 -3.14 5.87
N ASN A 78 9.05 -3.20 4.56
CA ASN A 78 8.53 -2.08 3.80
C ASN A 78 7.02 -2.18 3.53
N TYR A 79 6.50 -3.40 3.40
CA TYR A 79 5.10 -3.66 3.08
C TYR A 79 4.64 -4.95 3.75
N VAL A 80 3.44 -4.99 4.31
CA VAL A 80 2.86 -6.16 4.95
C VAL A 80 1.59 -6.62 4.23
N LEU A 81 1.43 -7.94 4.11
CA LEU A 81 0.22 -8.58 3.62
C LEU A 81 0.02 -9.92 4.33
N VAL A 82 -1.22 -10.25 4.64
CA VAL A 82 -1.59 -11.56 5.18
C VAL A 82 -2.11 -12.44 4.04
N SER A 83 -1.54 -13.62 3.86
CA SER A 83 -2.00 -14.56 2.84
C SER A 83 -3.42 -15.06 3.14
N PRO A 84 -4.36 -14.98 2.18
CA PRO A 84 -5.77 -15.27 2.45
C PRO A 84 -6.06 -16.76 2.66
N ASN A 85 -5.29 -17.64 2.04
CA ASN A 85 -5.59 -19.07 1.99
C ASN A 85 -4.91 -19.86 3.11
N ASP A 86 -3.72 -19.44 3.49
CA ASP A 86 -2.80 -20.17 4.37
C ASP A 86 -2.45 -19.39 5.64
N ARG A 87 -2.88 -18.12 5.71
CA ARG A 87 -2.74 -17.25 6.86
C ARG A 87 -1.28 -17.09 7.35
N HIS A 88 -0.36 -16.89 6.39
CA HIS A 88 0.98 -16.39 6.68
C HIS A 88 0.99 -14.87 6.65
N THR A 89 1.68 -14.25 7.59
CA THR A 89 2.02 -12.82 7.50
C THR A 89 3.29 -12.67 6.68
N ILE A 90 3.26 -11.85 5.64
CA ILE A 90 4.33 -11.71 4.67
C ILE A 90 4.83 -10.27 4.67
N LEU A 91 6.14 -10.09 4.69
CA LEU A 91 6.82 -8.81 4.49
C LEU A 91 7.52 -8.79 3.14
N TYR A 92 7.28 -7.73 2.38
CA TYR A 92 7.94 -7.44 1.12
C TYR A 92 8.94 -6.30 1.31
N GLY A 93 10.20 -6.55 0.96
CA GLY A 93 11.33 -5.73 1.38
C GLY A 93 11.56 -5.88 2.88
N SER A 94 12.41 -6.81 3.30
CA SER A 94 12.60 -7.12 4.72
C SER A 94 14.08 -7.29 5.06
N GLN A 95 14.40 -7.22 6.35
CA GLN A 95 15.68 -7.69 6.85
C GLN A 95 15.81 -9.19 6.59
N GLU A 96 16.97 -9.62 6.13
CA GLU A 96 17.28 -11.03 5.90
C GLU A 96 17.43 -11.79 7.23
N PHE A 97 17.11 -13.07 7.21
CA PHE A 97 17.30 -13.95 8.36
C PHE A 97 18.77 -14.08 8.73
N GLY A 98 19.03 -14.15 10.02
CA GLY A 98 20.41 -14.29 10.54
C GLY A 98 21.22 -13.00 10.56
N THR A 99 20.65 -11.88 10.13
CA THR A 99 21.30 -10.57 10.24
C THR A 99 21.13 -9.96 11.64
N SER A 100 21.98 -9.03 12.01
CA SER A 100 21.90 -8.35 13.31
C SER A 100 20.65 -7.47 13.40
N ALA A 101 20.18 -7.19 14.61
CA ALA A 101 18.98 -6.38 14.85
C ALA A 101 19.02 -4.96 14.24
N GLY A 102 20.19 -4.44 13.87
CA GLY A 102 20.36 -3.15 13.21
C GLY A 102 20.72 -3.25 11.72
N ALA A 103 20.64 -4.45 11.12
CA ALA A 103 20.94 -4.62 9.71
C ALA A 103 19.94 -3.85 8.83
N PRO A 104 20.37 -3.31 7.68
CA PRO A 104 19.47 -2.63 6.76
C PRO A 104 18.47 -3.63 6.15
N ILE A 105 17.33 -3.11 5.73
CA ILE A 105 16.36 -3.85 4.95
C ILE A 105 16.96 -4.16 3.57
N ASN A 106 16.85 -5.41 3.12
CA ASN A 106 17.08 -5.74 1.73
C ASN A 106 15.76 -5.55 0.97
N PRO A 107 15.67 -4.58 0.06
CA PRO A 107 14.42 -4.23 -0.60
C PRO A 107 13.87 -5.32 -1.53
N MET A 108 14.65 -6.37 -1.85
CA MET A 108 14.26 -7.48 -2.70
C MET A 108 13.92 -8.77 -1.94
N THR A 109 14.08 -8.78 -0.61
CA THR A 109 13.76 -9.95 0.22
C THR A 109 12.27 -9.99 0.55
N VAL A 110 11.62 -11.12 0.28
CA VAL A 110 10.30 -11.48 0.78
C VAL A 110 10.48 -12.42 1.96
N ARG A 111 9.86 -12.11 3.08
CA ARG A 111 9.95 -12.92 4.29
C ARG A 111 8.57 -13.18 4.85
N TRP A 112 8.32 -14.37 5.37
CA TRP A 112 7.02 -14.74 5.94
C TRP A 112 7.17 -15.41 7.31
N ALA A 113 6.19 -15.12 8.18
CA ALA A 113 6.04 -15.73 9.48
C ALA A 113 5.53 -17.17 9.37
N ASP A 114 5.47 -17.89 10.48
CA ASP A 114 4.85 -19.22 10.53
C ASP A 114 3.35 -19.17 10.23
N GLN A 115 2.81 -20.27 9.78
CA GLN A 115 1.38 -20.41 9.51
C GLN A 115 0.56 -20.20 10.79
N ASN A 116 -0.41 -19.31 10.76
CA ASN A 116 -1.26 -18.93 11.89
C ASN A 116 -0.50 -18.29 13.08
N ASP A 117 0.77 -17.92 12.93
CA ASP A 117 1.52 -17.18 13.96
C ASP A 117 2.34 -16.04 13.36
N PHE A 118 1.84 -14.83 13.44
CA PHE A 118 2.54 -13.62 12.95
C PHE A 118 3.71 -13.18 13.84
N ARG A 119 4.00 -13.91 14.92
CA ARG A 119 5.11 -13.62 15.84
C ARG A 119 6.33 -14.50 15.58
N GLU A 120 6.18 -15.66 14.92
CA GLU A 120 7.29 -16.57 14.66
C GLU A 120 7.89 -16.33 13.26
N TRP A 121 9.04 -15.70 13.24
CA TRP A 121 9.76 -15.30 12.02
C TRP A 121 11.08 -16.06 11.81
N THR A 122 11.42 -16.97 12.73
CA THR A 122 12.67 -17.72 12.70
C THR A 122 12.50 -19.03 11.97
N PRO A 123 13.06 -19.22 10.75
CA PRO A 123 12.95 -20.47 10.04
C PRO A 123 13.53 -21.64 10.81
N SER A 124 12.77 -22.72 10.92
CA SER A 124 13.18 -23.96 11.57
C SER A 124 12.57 -25.19 10.88
N ALA A 125 13.09 -26.37 11.18
CA ALA A 125 12.50 -27.60 10.64
C ALA A 125 11.10 -27.93 11.20
N ALA A 126 10.66 -27.21 12.24
CA ALA A 126 9.38 -27.44 12.92
C ALA A 126 8.29 -26.44 12.53
N ASN A 127 8.62 -25.39 11.78
CA ASN A 127 7.68 -24.34 11.37
C ASN A 127 7.74 -24.11 9.87
N THR A 128 6.88 -23.21 9.39
CA THR A 128 6.75 -22.88 7.97
C THR A 128 7.31 -21.49 7.63
N SER A 129 7.90 -20.78 8.60
CA SER A 129 8.51 -19.47 8.34
C SER A 129 9.69 -19.59 7.39
N GLY A 130 9.94 -18.55 6.59
CA GLY A 130 11.00 -18.57 5.60
C GLY A 130 11.22 -17.24 4.90
N GLU A 131 12.13 -17.27 3.94
CA GLU A 131 12.43 -16.10 3.10
C GLU A 131 12.86 -16.51 1.69
N VAL A 132 12.76 -15.56 0.77
CA VAL A 132 13.29 -15.66 -0.59
C VAL A 132 13.81 -14.30 -1.03
N LEU A 133 14.91 -14.31 -1.76
CA LEU A 133 15.47 -13.15 -2.44
C LEU A 133 15.02 -13.17 -3.91
N LEU A 134 14.29 -12.17 -4.36
CA LEU A 134 13.94 -11.98 -5.76
C LEU A 134 15.10 -11.33 -6.52
N THR A 135 15.20 -11.61 -7.81
CA THR A 135 16.40 -11.28 -8.59
C THR A 135 16.22 -10.21 -9.64
N GLU A 136 14.98 -9.93 -10.08
CA GLU A 136 14.71 -8.92 -11.11
C GLU A 136 14.11 -7.67 -10.51
N GLY A 137 14.83 -6.57 -10.62
CA GLY A 137 14.52 -5.28 -10.04
C GLY A 137 15.51 -4.85 -8.97
N SER A 138 15.24 -3.71 -8.36
CA SER A 138 16.05 -3.15 -7.26
C SER A 138 15.26 -3.00 -5.96
N SER A 139 13.94 -2.96 -6.03
CA SER A 139 13.07 -2.83 -4.88
C SER A 139 11.69 -3.44 -5.14
N LEU A 140 11.16 -4.14 -4.16
CA LEU A 140 9.75 -4.52 -4.10
C LEU A 140 8.92 -3.29 -3.77
N ILE A 141 7.96 -2.98 -4.65
CA ILE A 141 7.14 -1.77 -4.55
C ILE A 141 5.81 -2.05 -3.86
N GLY A 142 5.14 -3.16 -4.21
CA GLY A 142 3.86 -3.51 -3.63
C GLY A 142 3.40 -4.91 -3.99
N ALA A 143 2.36 -5.36 -3.31
CA ALA A 143 1.72 -6.65 -3.54
C ALA A 143 0.21 -6.54 -3.33
N ILE A 144 -0.56 -7.37 -4.04
CA ILE A 144 -2.02 -7.42 -3.93
C ILE A 144 -2.49 -8.87 -3.98
N ARG A 145 -3.56 -9.15 -3.25
CA ARG A 145 -4.24 -10.44 -3.34
C ARG A 145 -4.98 -10.55 -4.66
N SER A 146 -4.80 -11.67 -5.34
CA SER A 146 -5.61 -12.09 -6.47
C SER A 146 -6.38 -13.36 -6.13
N ARG A 147 -7.15 -13.92 -7.06
CA ARG A 147 -8.05 -15.05 -6.80
C ARG A 147 -7.37 -16.27 -6.17
N ASN A 148 -6.19 -16.67 -6.68
CA ASN A 148 -5.48 -17.87 -6.24
C ASN A 148 -3.99 -17.62 -5.95
N ALA A 149 -3.56 -16.37 -5.96
CA ALA A 149 -2.15 -16.00 -5.80
C ALA A 149 -2.06 -14.62 -5.17
N ILE A 150 -0.88 -14.27 -4.74
CA ILE A 150 -0.50 -12.89 -4.44
C ILE A 150 0.32 -12.40 -5.63
N ASN A 151 -0.13 -11.34 -6.26
CA ASN A 151 0.62 -10.66 -7.30
C ASN A 151 1.50 -9.59 -6.65
N LEU A 152 2.77 -9.57 -6.98
CA LEU A 152 3.73 -8.64 -6.41
C LEU A 152 4.62 -8.04 -7.50
N TRP A 153 5.03 -6.80 -7.28
CA TRP A 153 5.80 -6.04 -8.25
C TRP A 153 7.08 -5.50 -7.63
N THR A 154 8.12 -5.59 -8.43
CA THR A 154 9.30 -4.77 -8.23
C THR A 154 9.17 -3.48 -9.05
N ASP A 155 10.19 -2.64 -9.00
CA ASP A 155 10.34 -1.47 -9.87
C ASP A 155 10.46 -1.85 -11.37
N GLN A 156 10.72 -3.12 -11.71
CA GLN A 156 10.92 -3.58 -13.09
C GLN A 156 10.06 -4.77 -13.51
N ALA A 157 9.70 -5.66 -12.61
CA ALA A 157 9.10 -6.93 -12.93
C ALA A 157 7.83 -7.21 -12.10
N MET A 158 7.01 -8.12 -12.61
CA MET A 158 5.89 -8.71 -11.90
C MET A 158 6.15 -10.18 -11.61
N TYR A 159 5.82 -10.58 -10.38
CA TYR A 159 5.84 -11.98 -9.93
C TYR A 159 4.47 -12.39 -9.43
N THR A 160 4.22 -13.69 -9.46
CA THR A 160 3.11 -14.33 -8.75
C THR A 160 3.66 -15.21 -7.64
N GLN A 161 3.11 -15.07 -6.45
CA GLN A 161 3.40 -15.89 -5.28
C GLN A 161 2.23 -16.81 -5.02
N THR A 162 2.47 -18.12 -5.01
CA THR A 162 1.44 -19.14 -4.76
C THR A 162 1.84 -20.02 -3.59
N PHE A 163 0.89 -20.33 -2.73
CA PHE A 163 1.09 -21.29 -1.66
C PHE A 163 1.15 -22.71 -2.24
N VAL A 164 2.22 -23.44 -1.95
CA VAL A 164 2.45 -24.82 -2.43
C VAL A 164 2.58 -25.80 -1.28
N GLY A 165 2.65 -25.31 -0.05
CA GLY A 165 2.82 -26.14 1.15
C GLY A 165 4.24 -26.69 1.33
N PRO A 166 4.46 -27.40 2.46
CA PRO A 166 5.77 -27.96 2.78
C PRO A 166 6.30 -28.91 1.69
N PRO A 167 7.61 -28.92 1.42
CA PRO A 167 8.66 -28.20 2.15
C PRO A 167 8.95 -26.78 1.65
N PHE A 168 8.37 -26.32 0.54
CA PHE A 168 8.73 -25.05 -0.09
C PHE A 168 7.87 -23.86 0.33
N ILE A 169 6.72 -24.10 0.94
CA ILE A 169 5.74 -23.13 1.43
C ILE A 169 5.18 -22.24 0.31
N PHE A 170 6.01 -21.38 -0.30
CA PHE A 170 5.62 -20.52 -1.41
C PHE A 170 6.48 -20.79 -2.65
N ASN A 171 5.83 -20.69 -3.80
CA ASN A 171 6.48 -20.63 -5.09
C ASN A 171 6.36 -19.21 -5.67
N PHE A 172 7.46 -18.68 -6.20
CA PHE A 172 7.53 -17.37 -6.83
C PHE A 172 7.85 -17.54 -8.30
N THR A 173 6.95 -17.05 -9.15
CA THR A 173 7.11 -17.15 -10.61
C THR A 173 7.12 -15.74 -11.20
N GLN A 174 8.17 -15.38 -11.90
CA GLN A 174 8.22 -14.15 -12.69
C GLN A 174 7.30 -14.30 -13.91
N VAL A 175 6.35 -13.39 -14.06
CA VAL A 175 5.35 -13.41 -15.13
C VAL A 175 5.48 -12.26 -16.12
N GLY A 176 6.28 -11.25 -15.78
CA GLY A 176 6.54 -10.11 -16.65
C GLY A 176 7.82 -9.38 -16.29
N SER A 177 8.46 -8.79 -17.31
CA SER A 177 9.62 -7.90 -17.21
C SER A 177 9.28 -6.54 -17.82
N ASN A 178 9.97 -5.48 -17.40
CA ASN A 178 9.72 -4.09 -17.82
C ASN A 178 8.25 -3.63 -17.63
N CYS A 179 7.64 -4.11 -16.57
CA CYS A 179 6.26 -3.83 -16.20
C CYS A 179 6.13 -3.49 -14.70
N GLY A 180 7.13 -2.80 -14.16
CA GLY A 180 7.19 -2.41 -12.76
C GLY A 180 6.00 -1.56 -12.31
N LEU A 181 5.81 -1.48 -11.00
CA LEU A 181 4.76 -0.70 -10.34
C LEU A 181 5.31 0.69 -9.99
N ILE A 182 4.55 1.74 -10.29
CA ILE A 182 4.99 3.12 -10.04
C ILE A 182 4.97 3.50 -8.56
N GLY A 183 4.04 2.96 -7.79
CA GLY A 183 3.87 3.23 -6.35
C GLY A 183 3.10 2.12 -5.66
N THR A 184 3.27 2.01 -4.36
CA THR A 184 2.79 0.89 -3.54
C THR A 184 1.29 0.60 -3.69
N HIS A 185 0.48 1.63 -3.88
CA HIS A 185 -0.98 1.52 -3.99
C HIS A 185 -1.50 1.74 -5.42
N ALA A 186 -0.63 1.69 -6.43
CA ALA A 186 -0.98 1.96 -7.82
C ALA A 186 -1.54 0.73 -8.58
N CYS A 187 -1.93 -0.32 -7.86
CA CYS A 187 -2.47 -1.56 -8.41
C CYS A 187 -3.79 -1.96 -7.75
N VAL A 188 -4.65 -2.63 -8.53
CA VAL A 188 -5.91 -3.23 -8.06
C VAL A 188 -6.12 -4.58 -8.73
N ASP A 189 -6.92 -5.45 -8.10
CA ASP A 189 -7.37 -6.71 -8.67
C ASP A 189 -8.89 -6.72 -8.79
N VAL A 190 -9.37 -6.95 -10.00
CA VAL A 190 -10.80 -7.06 -10.32
C VAL A 190 -11.08 -8.47 -10.81
N ASP A 191 -11.73 -9.28 -9.98
CA ASP A 191 -12.14 -10.64 -10.31
C ASP A 191 -11.02 -11.56 -10.81
N GLY A 192 -9.79 -11.32 -10.34
CA GLY A 192 -8.60 -12.09 -10.70
C GLY A 192 -7.84 -11.52 -11.91
N VAL A 193 -8.21 -10.34 -12.38
CA VAL A 193 -7.44 -9.55 -13.32
C VAL A 193 -6.82 -8.37 -12.59
N SER A 194 -5.50 -8.31 -12.58
CA SER A 194 -4.79 -7.19 -11.94
C SER A 194 -4.51 -6.08 -12.94
N TYR A 195 -4.76 -4.84 -12.53
CA TYR A 195 -4.49 -3.61 -13.28
C TYR A 195 -3.54 -2.74 -12.49
N TRP A 196 -2.53 -2.16 -13.16
CA TRP A 196 -1.60 -1.26 -12.48
C TRP A 196 -1.01 -0.19 -13.38
N MET A 197 -0.55 0.87 -12.75
CA MET A 197 0.18 1.95 -13.37
C MET A 197 1.68 1.72 -13.19
N GLY A 198 2.43 1.71 -14.29
CA GLY A 198 3.88 1.73 -14.30
C GLY A 198 4.43 3.12 -14.60
N ASP A 199 5.74 3.25 -14.72
CA ASP A 199 6.41 4.55 -14.91
C ASP A 199 6.00 5.27 -16.21
N ASN A 200 5.55 4.53 -17.25
CA ASN A 200 5.23 5.11 -18.56
C ASN A 200 3.98 4.51 -19.23
N ASN A 201 3.40 3.48 -18.65
CA ASN A 201 2.28 2.74 -19.25
C ASN A 201 1.35 2.21 -18.17
N PHE A 202 0.18 1.78 -18.61
CA PHE A 202 -0.73 0.97 -17.83
C PHE A 202 -0.64 -0.48 -18.30
N TYR A 203 -0.76 -1.38 -17.37
CA TYR A 203 -0.64 -2.81 -17.61
C TYR A 203 -1.81 -3.57 -17.00
N MET A 204 -2.07 -4.75 -17.52
CA MET A 204 -3.00 -5.73 -16.96
C MET A 204 -2.39 -7.13 -16.94
N TYR A 205 -2.87 -7.95 -16.02
CA TYR A 205 -2.51 -9.35 -15.89
C TYR A 205 -3.77 -10.22 -15.71
N ASP A 206 -4.02 -11.07 -16.69
CA ASP A 206 -5.13 -12.05 -16.72
C ASP A 206 -4.61 -13.50 -16.89
N GLY A 207 -3.41 -13.76 -16.41
CA GLY A 207 -2.58 -14.94 -16.67
C GLY A 207 -1.41 -14.63 -17.60
N ARG A 208 -1.42 -13.46 -18.24
CA ARG A 208 -0.33 -12.90 -19.04
C ARG A 208 -0.27 -11.40 -18.88
N VAL A 209 0.93 -10.86 -18.68
CA VAL A 209 1.13 -9.40 -18.65
C VAL A 209 0.92 -8.80 -20.03
N ARG A 210 0.09 -7.77 -20.12
CA ARG A 210 -0.17 -6.98 -21.32
C ARG A 210 -0.10 -5.50 -21.02
N THR A 211 0.44 -4.74 -21.96
CA THR A 211 0.33 -3.28 -21.94
C THR A 211 -1.07 -2.89 -22.41
N MET A 212 -1.68 -1.96 -21.71
CA MET A 212 -3.01 -1.43 -22.08
C MET A 212 -2.86 -0.26 -23.05
N ASP A 213 -3.70 -0.24 -24.09
CA ASP A 213 -3.77 0.88 -25.02
C ASP A 213 -4.48 2.07 -24.37
N CYS A 214 -3.68 2.98 -23.80
CA CYS A 214 -4.19 4.19 -23.15
C CYS A 214 -4.13 5.39 -24.13
N THR A 215 -5.28 5.85 -24.60
CA THR A 215 -5.38 6.98 -25.54
C THR A 215 -4.92 8.29 -24.94
N VAL A 216 -5.00 8.44 -23.62
CA VAL A 216 -4.62 9.65 -22.87
C VAL A 216 -3.22 9.57 -22.25
N ARG A 217 -2.48 8.50 -22.51
CA ARG A 217 -1.16 8.22 -21.91
C ARG A 217 -0.18 9.39 -22.02
N ARG A 218 -0.03 9.94 -23.22
CA ARG A 218 0.91 11.06 -23.46
C ARG A 218 0.57 12.29 -22.66
N TYR A 219 -0.71 12.62 -22.59
CA TYR A 219 -1.19 13.76 -21.82
C TYR A 219 -0.88 13.58 -20.33
N LEU A 220 -1.23 12.42 -19.80
CA LEU A 220 -1.07 12.08 -18.39
C LEU A 220 0.40 12.11 -17.94
N PHE A 221 1.27 11.35 -18.60
CA PHE A 221 2.68 11.25 -18.20
C PHE A 221 3.51 12.52 -18.50
N ASN A 222 3.05 13.41 -19.39
CA ASN A 222 3.68 14.72 -19.57
C ASN A 222 3.34 15.70 -18.44
N ASP A 223 2.22 15.51 -17.77
CA ASP A 223 1.74 16.37 -16.69
C ASP A 223 1.77 15.64 -15.34
N PHE A 224 2.72 14.75 -15.16
CA PHE A 224 2.87 13.92 -13.97
C PHE A 224 4.06 14.40 -13.12
N ASN A 225 3.86 14.54 -11.80
CA ASN A 225 4.95 14.81 -10.87
C ASN A 225 5.66 13.50 -10.46
N MET A 226 6.68 13.12 -11.23
CA MET A 226 7.44 11.88 -10.98
C MET A 226 8.18 11.86 -9.64
N THR A 227 8.43 13.02 -9.00
CA THR A 227 9.07 13.06 -7.68
C THR A 227 8.13 12.57 -6.57
N GLN A 228 6.82 12.64 -6.82
CA GLN A 228 5.77 12.20 -5.90
C GLN A 228 5.06 10.92 -6.38
N LYS A 229 5.69 10.16 -7.26
CA LYS A 229 5.10 8.96 -7.90
C LYS A 229 4.60 7.91 -6.90
N GLU A 230 5.20 7.82 -5.73
CA GLU A 230 4.78 6.89 -4.68
C GLU A 230 3.39 7.20 -4.09
N LYS A 231 2.88 8.41 -4.32
CA LYS A 231 1.54 8.83 -3.88
C LYS A 231 0.43 8.45 -4.86
N VAL A 232 0.73 7.73 -5.93
CA VAL A 232 -0.30 7.19 -6.83
C VAL A 232 -1.14 6.16 -6.07
N TYR A 233 -2.44 6.30 -6.18
CA TYR A 233 -3.39 5.39 -5.56
C TYR A 233 -4.41 4.88 -6.58
N ALA A 234 -4.60 3.56 -6.61
CA ALA A 234 -5.59 2.92 -7.46
C ALA A 234 -6.79 2.45 -6.65
N GLY A 235 -7.96 2.44 -7.27
CA GLY A 235 -9.16 1.91 -6.67
C GLY A 235 -10.16 1.44 -7.73
N ILE A 236 -11.19 0.73 -7.28
CA ILE A 236 -12.20 0.11 -8.13
C ILE A 236 -13.55 0.75 -7.87
N ASN A 237 -14.28 1.05 -8.93
CA ASN A 237 -15.69 1.34 -8.91
C ASN A 237 -16.43 0.20 -9.61
N SER A 238 -16.86 -0.79 -8.84
CA SER A 238 -17.45 -2.02 -9.38
C SER A 238 -18.80 -1.79 -10.07
N GLU A 239 -19.56 -0.79 -9.65
CA GLU A 239 -20.87 -0.45 -10.22
C GLU A 239 -20.74 0.03 -11.66
N PHE A 240 -19.74 0.86 -11.93
CA PHE A 240 -19.49 1.42 -13.26
C PHE A 240 -18.41 0.67 -14.06
N LYS A 241 -17.91 -0.45 -13.52
CA LYS A 241 -16.84 -1.25 -14.17
C LYS A 241 -15.58 -0.46 -14.45
N GLU A 242 -15.16 0.33 -13.47
CA GLU A 242 -14.06 1.28 -13.61
C GLU A 242 -12.91 0.96 -12.66
N VAL A 243 -11.70 1.15 -13.15
CA VAL A 243 -10.48 1.30 -12.35
C VAL A 243 -10.06 2.76 -12.39
N ILE A 244 -9.81 3.34 -11.23
CA ILE A 244 -9.45 4.75 -11.08
C ILE A 244 -8.03 4.83 -10.51
N TRP A 245 -7.16 5.61 -11.13
CA TRP A 245 -5.88 6.02 -10.55
C TRP A 245 -5.92 7.50 -10.23
N LEU A 246 -5.53 7.82 -9.00
CA LEU A 246 -5.32 9.17 -8.51
C LEU A 246 -3.82 9.44 -8.50
N TYR A 247 -3.40 10.55 -9.07
CA TYR A 247 -1.98 10.84 -9.25
C TYR A 247 -1.66 12.33 -9.05
N PRO A 248 -0.42 12.67 -8.64
CA PRO A 248 0.02 14.04 -8.53
C PRO A 248 0.35 14.60 -9.93
N MET A 249 -0.34 15.67 -10.34
CA MET A 249 -0.03 16.42 -11.56
C MET A 249 1.22 17.27 -11.37
N ALA A 250 1.82 17.73 -12.47
CA ALA A 250 2.96 18.63 -12.44
C ALA A 250 2.69 19.86 -11.57
N GLY A 251 3.60 20.16 -10.65
CA GLY A 251 3.48 21.28 -9.72
C GLY A 251 2.61 21.01 -8.48
N SER A 252 2.11 19.78 -8.29
CA SER A 252 1.40 19.35 -7.08
C SER A 252 2.20 18.30 -6.34
N ASP A 253 2.28 18.42 -5.03
CA ASP A 253 2.89 17.42 -4.15
C ASP A 253 1.90 16.34 -3.70
N GLU A 254 0.59 16.55 -3.91
CA GLU A 254 -0.46 15.62 -3.56
C GLU A 254 -1.28 15.21 -4.80
N PRO A 255 -1.91 14.02 -4.80
CA PRO A 255 -2.75 13.57 -5.89
C PRO A 255 -3.91 14.56 -6.14
N ASN A 256 -3.94 15.16 -7.31
CA ASN A 256 -4.96 16.12 -7.74
C ASN A 256 -5.47 15.85 -9.15
N GLY A 257 -4.87 14.89 -9.84
CA GLY A 257 -5.36 14.36 -11.11
C GLY A 257 -5.97 12.97 -10.96
N TYR A 258 -6.84 12.62 -11.87
CA TYR A 258 -7.37 11.26 -11.97
C TYR A 258 -7.38 10.76 -13.39
N VAL A 259 -7.25 9.45 -13.55
CA VAL A 259 -7.50 8.72 -14.79
C VAL A 259 -8.35 7.51 -14.49
N ILE A 260 -9.35 7.28 -15.30
CA ILE A 260 -10.31 6.19 -15.17
C ILE A 260 -10.24 5.31 -16.41
N TYR A 261 -10.22 4.01 -16.19
CA TYR A 261 -10.35 3.00 -17.23
C TYR A 261 -11.62 2.19 -17.01
N ASN A 262 -12.56 2.24 -17.94
CA ASN A 262 -13.69 1.34 -17.95
C ASN A 262 -13.27 0.02 -18.60
N TYR A 263 -13.24 -1.06 -17.81
CA TYR A 263 -12.73 -2.34 -18.25
C TYR A 263 -13.73 -3.18 -19.05
N GLU A 264 -15.00 -2.77 -19.10
CA GLU A 264 -16.03 -3.37 -19.96
C GLU A 264 -16.05 -2.71 -21.35
N GLU A 265 -15.99 -1.39 -21.41
CA GLU A 265 -16.05 -0.61 -22.63
C GLU A 265 -14.67 -0.33 -23.26
N ASN A 266 -13.58 -0.59 -22.55
CA ASN A 266 -12.21 -0.27 -22.94
C ASN A 266 -12.02 1.23 -23.24
N THR A 267 -12.64 2.10 -22.45
CA THR A 267 -12.57 3.55 -22.61
C THR A 267 -11.75 4.20 -21.49
N TRP A 268 -11.14 5.35 -21.81
CA TRP A 268 -10.32 6.11 -20.88
C TRP A 268 -10.89 7.52 -20.68
N VAL A 269 -10.98 7.92 -19.42
CA VAL A 269 -11.36 9.28 -19.01
C VAL A 269 -10.33 9.82 -18.07
N TYR A 270 -10.04 11.10 -18.12
CA TYR A 270 -9.10 11.76 -17.20
C TYR A 270 -9.62 13.15 -16.82
N GLY A 271 -9.13 13.66 -15.73
CA GLY A 271 -9.50 14.98 -15.25
C GLY A 271 -8.65 15.44 -14.07
N LYS A 272 -8.96 16.64 -13.64
CA LYS A 272 -8.41 17.23 -12.43
C LYS A 272 -9.46 17.19 -11.33
N LEU A 273 -9.08 16.74 -10.18
CA LEU A 273 -9.82 16.92 -8.95
C LEU A 273 -9.59 18.36 -8.48
N PHE A 274 -10.27 18.82 -7.52
CA PHE A 274 -10.23 20.20 -7.02
C PHE A 274 -8.81 20.82 -6.96
N GLU A 275 -8.72 22.11 -6.75
CA GLU A 275 -7.44 22.84 -6.67
C GLU A 275 -6.55 22.41 -5.50
N GLU A 276 -7.14 21.84 -4.44
CA GLU A 276 -6.44 21.35 -3.27
C GLU A 276 -6.26 19.83 -3.35
N GLY A 277 -5.07 19.35 -2.98
CA GLY A 277 -4.67 17.96 -3.13
C GLY A 277 -5.43 16.97 -2.23
N ILE A 278 -5.39 15.71 -2.63
CA ILE A 278 -5.93 14.58 -1.86
C ILE A 278 -4.85 14.11 -0.89
N VAL A 279 -5.19 14.04 0.38
CA VAL A 279 -4.24 13.64 1.42
C VAL A 279 -4.28 12.13 1.68
N THR A 280 -5.43 11.51 1.49
CA THR A 280 -5.59 10.08 1.67
C THR A 280 -6.68 9.51 0.77
N VAL A 281 -6.46 8.29 0.31
CA VAL A 281 -7.43 7.52 -0.45
C VAL A 281 -7.51 6.15 0.18
N PHE A 282 -8.69 5.64 0.40
CA PHE A 282 -8.90 4.25 0.79
C PHE A 282 -10.10 3.66 0.07
N GLN A 283 -10.04 2.38 -0.17
CA GLN A 283 -11.15 1.65 -0.75
C GLN A 283 -11.94 0.99 0.37
N ASP A 284 -13.21 1.37 0.48
CA ASP A 284 -14.13 0.64 1.34
C ASP A 284 -14.51 -0.69 0.67
N ARG A 285 -14.08 -1.79 1.28
CA ARG A 285 -14.45 -3.14 0.86
C ARG A 285 -15.75 -3.62 1.52
N ASN A 286 -16.64 -2.70 1.80
CA ASN A 286 -17.92 -3.06 2.37
C ASN A 286 -18.69 -3.97 1.40
N THR A 287 -19.38 -4.96 1.92
CA THR A 287 -20.02 -6.08 1.20
C THR A 287 -21.05 -5.66 0.14
N PHE A 288 -21.40 -4.40 0.06
CA PHE A 288 -22.45 -3.91 -0.84
C PHE A 288 -21.98 -2.92 -1.92
N ASN A 289 -20.92 -2.17 -1.70
CA ASN A 289 -20.39 -1.22 -2.68
C ASN A 289 -18.88 -1.08 -2.51
N ASN A 290 -18.13 -1.54 -3.49
CA ASN A 290 -16.68 -1.37 -3.58
C ASN A 290 -16.37 0.08 -4.01
N THR A 291 -16.69 1.05 -3.17
CA THR A 291 -16.51 2.47 -3.49
C THR A 291 -15.17 3.00 -2.99
N ILE A 292 -14.60 3.91 -3.76
CA ILE A 292 -13.41 4.64 -3.36
C ILE A 292 -13.81 5.78 -2.44
N THR A 293 -13.21 5.84 -1.27
CA THR A 293 -13.35 6.97 -0.36
C THR A 293 -12.10 7.85 -0.45
N ILE A 294 -12.30 9.12 -0.70
CA ILE A 294 -11.24 10.11 -0.86
C ILE A 294 -11.28 11.04 0.33
N GLY A 295 -10.20 11.10 1.08
CA GLY A 295 -10.02 12.06 2.18
C GLY A 295 -9.21 13.26 1.71
N ARG A 296 -9.70 14.46 1.97
CA ARG A 296 -9.04 15.72 1.66
C ARG A 296 -8.89 16.55 2.93
N VAL A 297 -7.76 17.22 3.10
CA VAL A 297 -7.56 18.26 4.11
C VAL A 297 -7.69 19.62 3.43
N SER A 298 -8.56 20.46 3.95
CA SER A 298 -8.67 21.84 3.48
C SER A 298 -7.60 22.72 4.12
N ALA A 299 -7.29 23.85 3.49
CA ALA A 299 -6.39 24.86 4.03
C ALA A 299 -6.81 25.41 5.43
N THR A 300 -8.00 25.06 5.90
CA THR A 300 -8.55 25.42 7.22
C THR A 300 -8.58 24.25 8.20
N ASP A 301 -7.74 23.24 8.04
CA ASP A 301 -7.61 22.06 8.92
C ASP A 301 -8.87 21.17 9.06
N SER A 302 -9.78 21.25 8.10
CA SER A 302 -10.97 20.40 8.06
C SER A 302 -10.75 19.21 7.12
N MET A 303 -10.93 17.99 7.61
CA MET A 303 -10.91 16.79 6.77
C MET A 303 -12.27 16.57 6.12
N TYR A 304 -12.30 16.51 4.80
CA TYR A 304 -13.47 16.13 4.02
C TYR A 304 -13.33 14.71 3.55
N VAL A 305 -14.38 13.92 3.71
CA VAL A 305 -14.47 12.56 3.19
C VAL A 305 -15.50 12.56 2.07
N TYR A 306 -15.07 12.13 0.88
CA TYR A 306 -15.96 12.00 -0.27
C TYR A 306 -16.21 10.50 -0.50
N ASN A 307 -17.47 10.10 -0.39
CA ASN A 307 -17.92 8.81 -0.85
C ASN A 307 -18.44 8.98 -2.27
N ASN A 308 -17.96 8.14 -3.19
CA ASN A 308 -18.46 8.10 -4.55
C ASN A 308 -19.75 7.28 -4.58
N GLU A 309 -20.87 7.88 -4.18
CA GLU A 309 -22.18 7.25 -4.31
C GLU A 309 -22.81 7.58 -5.67
N PRO A 310 -23.67 6.68 -6.23
CA PRO A 310 -24.24 6.81 -7.59
C PRO A 310 -25.07 8.08 -7.83
N ASN A 311 -25.46 8.79 -6.80
CA ASN A 311 -26.39 9.92 -6.88
C ASN A 311 -25.77 11.31 -6.62
N GLY A 312 -24.46 11.44 -6.80
CA GLY A 312 -23.82 12.76 -6.71
C GLY A 312 -22.82 12.89 -5.58
N ILE A 313 -22.00 13.89 -5.73
CA ILE A 313 -20.98 14.29 -4.75
C ILE A 313 -21.70 14.78 -3.48
N TYR A 314 -21.81 13.93 -2.49
CA TYR A 314 -22.23 14.37 -1.17
C TYR A 314 -21.04 15.09 -0.51
N THR A 315 -21.14 16.41 -0.43
CA THR A 315 -20.33 17.17 0.52
C THR A 315 -20.81 16.80 1.92
N GLY A 316 -20.17 15.81 2.52
CA GLY A 316 -20.44 15.43 3.90
C GLY A 316 -20.25 16.63 4.81
N ASN A 317 -21.25 16.94 5.60
CA ASN A 317 -21.19 17.99 6.60
C ASN A 317 -19.97 17.79 7.51
N ASN A 318 -19.25 18.88 7.70
CA ASN A 318 -18.16 19.06 8.62
C ASN A 318 -18.46 18.37 9.97
N LYS A 319 -17.99 17.13 10.16
CA LYS A 319 -17.97 16.53 11.48
C LYS A 319 -16.62 16.87 12.08
N ASN A 320 -16.60 17.87 12.94
CA ASN A 320 -15.51 18.09 13.87
C ASN A 320 -15.29 16.77 14.62
N LEU A 321 -14.20 16.09 14.31
CA LEU A 321 -13.72 15.00 15.13
C LEU A 321 -13.08 15.62 16.39
N PRO A 322 -13.38 15.08 17.59
CA PRO A 322 -12.84 15.58 18.85
C PRO A 322 -11.34 15.39 18.97
#